data_179e7d819451190459de02f6b5566a18
#
_entry.id   179e7d819451190459de02f6b5566a18
#
_cell.length_a   1.000
_cell.length_b   1.000
_cell.length_c   1.000
_cell.angle_alpha   90.00
_cell.angle_beta   90.00
_cell.angle_gamma   90.00
#
_symmetry.space_group_name_H-M   'P 1'
#
loop_
_entity.id
_entity.type
_entity.pdbx_description
1 polymer ?
#
loop_
_entity_poly.entity_id
_entity_poly.type
_entity_poly.pdbx_seq_one_letter_code
_entity_poly.pdbx_strand_id
1 'polypeptide(L)'
;MFVPILAYLLDRLPFGNSLQGISRRQLSNLMLQNNAPSWHEYAIINRKWRRHACTACRWLNAVLPKNSSIFEPGCGSGANLLWLGQQGFQRLYGSDISVGALELGQNLASLLSLPLEVWHDDGLNPAHVPTELDGILSVNWLYHIPGASLGAFLARYRCALKIGGYLACDMVTRHYDRVPGNTWHTKDKNLPEEKRRPSEYTLRLDEPEIRCVACRNGFAVVKSTCFTFSRPQRAVYLLRRVE
;
A
#
# COMPACT_ATOMS: atom_id res chain seq x y z
N MET A 1 4.84 8.51 -31.94
CA MET A 1 5.59 7.29 -31.54
C MET A 1 6.55 7.48 -30.35
N PHE A 2 6.94 8.72 -29.99
CA PHE A 2 7.89 9.01 -28.89
C PHE A 2 7.25 9.08 -27.48
N VAL A 3 5.95 9.42 -27.38
CA VAL A 3 5.26 9.60 -26.09
C VAL A 3 5.22 8.33 -25.24
N PRO A 4 4.95 7.12 -25.78
CA PRO A 4 4.92 5.89 -24.98
C PRO A 4 6.30 5.50 -24.41
N ILE A 5 7.38 5.76 -25.16
CA ILE A 5 8.75 5.43 -24.72
C ILE A 5 9.19 6.38 -23.60
N LEU A 6 8.87 7.67 -23.72
CA LEU A 6 9.17 8.65 -22.68
C LEU A 6 8.39 8.35 -21.39
N ALA A 7 7.11 8.02 -21.49
CA ALA A 7 6.31 7.61 -20.34
C ALA A 7 6.87 6.34 -19.68
N TYR A 8 7.29 5.34 -20.47
CA TYR A 8 7.94 4.14 -19.99
C TYR A 8 9.27 4.42 -19.28
N LEU A 9 10.10 5.34 -19.82
CA LEU A 9 11.36 5.75 -19.19
C LEU A 9 11.11 6.57 -17.93
N LEU A 10 10.18 7.52 -17.96
CA LEU A 10 9.77 8.30 -16.80
C LEU A 10 9.17 7.40 -15.71
N ASP A 11 8.43 6.34 -16.11
CA ASP A 11 7.94 5.33 -15.19
C ASP A 11 9.06 4.52 -14.50
N ARG A 12 10.24 4.47 -15.07
CA ARG A 12 11.40 3.75 -14.53
C ARG A 12 12.43 4.62 -13.83
N LEU A 13 12.30 5.96 -13.92
CA LEU A 13 13.21 6.83 -13.19
C LEU A 13 13.05 6.61 -11.68
N PRO A 14 14.17 6.45 -10.94
CA PRO A 14 14.16 6.28 -9.51
C PRO A 14 13.84 7.62 -8.83
N PHE A 15 12.55 7.94 -8.68
CA PHE A 15 12.15 9.04 -7.81
C PHE A 15 12.33 8.57 -6.37
N GLY A 16 13.39 9.09 -5.74
CA GLY A 16 13.87 8.64 -4.46
C GLY A 16 12.87 8.79 -3.32
N ASN A 17 12.31 7.68 -2.89
CA ASN A 17 11.49 7.54 -1.68
C ASN A 17 12.01 6.37 -0.83
N SER A 18 13.28 6.01 -0.98
CA SER A 18 13.91 4.99 -0.12
C SER A 18 14.02 5.53 1.31
N LEU A 19 13.88 4.65 2.28
CA LEU A 19 14.20 5.00 3.66
C LEU A 19 15.68 5.37 3.76
N GLN A 20 15.96 6.48 4.42
CA GLN A 20 17.31 6.95 4.69
C GLN A 20 17.80 6.35 6.01
N GLY A 21 19.12 6.29 6.19
CA GLY A 21 19.71 5.89 7.48
C GLY A 21 19.79 4.38 7.73
N ILE A 22 19.47 3.53 6.75
CA ILE A 22 19.65 2.08 6.86
C ILE A 22 20.47 1.52 5.69
N SER A 23 21.52 0.77 6.01
CA SER A 23 22.30 0.02 5.03
C SER A 23 21.65 -1.33 4.71
N ARG A 24 21.96 -1.89 3.53
CA ARG A 24 21.49 -3.24 3.15
C ARG A 24 21.91 -4.30 4.17
N ARG A 25 23.12 -4.22 4.69
CA ARG A 25 23.65 -5.18 5.68
C ARG A 25 22.85 -5.14 6.98
N GLN A 26 22.55 -3.94 7.49
CA GLN A 26 21.71 -3.78 8.69
C GLN A 26 20.31 -4.34 8.45
N LEU A 27 19.70 -4.02 7.31
CA LEU A 27 18.38 -4.54 6.97
C LEU A 27 18.39 -6.06 6.85
N SER A 28 19.36 -6.65 6.15
CA SER A 28 19.45 -8.12 6.03
C SER A 28 19.58 -8.81 7.38
N ASN A 29 20.37 -8.25 8.30
CA ASN A 29 20.49 -8.78 9.66
C ASN A 29 19.16 -8.69 10.43
N LEU A 30 18.48 -7.55 10.38
CA LEU A 30 17.17 -7.38 11.00
C LEU A 30 16.12 -8.32 10.42
N MET A 31 16.11 -8.51 9.10
CA MET A 31 15.18 -9.44 8.44
C MET A 31 15.41 -10.88 8.88
N LEU A 32 16.67 -11.31 9.01
CA LEU A 32 17.01 -12.63 9.53
C LEU A 32 16.58 -12.81 10.99
N GLN A 33 16.84 -11.82 11.84
CA GLN A 33 16.47 -11.85 13.26
C GLN A 33 14.95 -11.96 13.48
N ASN A 34 14.16 -11.31 12.62
CA ASN A 34 12.70 -11.28 12.72
C ASN A 34 12.02 -12.30 11.79
N ASN A 35 12.76 -13.21 11.17
CA ASN A 35 12.24 -14.18 10.20
C ASN A 35 11.33 -13.54 9.13
N ALA A 36 11.69 -12.33 8.69
CA ALA A 36 10.89 -11.54 7.78
C ALA A 36 11.14 -11.94 6.31
N PRO A 37 10.09 -12.12 5.48
CA PRO A 37 10.22 -12.48 4.08
C PRO A 37 11.05 -11.48 3.26
N SER A 38 11.77 -11.96 2.25
CA SER A 38 12.68 -11.17 1.40
C SER A 38 12.00 -9.97 0.69
N TRP A 39 10.69 -9.98 0.47
CA TRP A 39 9.98 -8.88 -0.17
C TRP A 39 10.02 -7.56 0.64
N HIS A 40 10.30 -7.63 1.97
CA HIS A 40 10.47 -6.42 2.79
C HIS A 40 11.65 -5.57 2.33
N GLU A 41 12.70 -6.18 1.74
CA GLU A 41 13.81 -5.41 1.16
C GLU A 41 13.32 -4.44 0.08
N TYR A 42 12.40 -4.88 -0.78
CA TYR A 42 11.78 -4.00 -1.79
C TYR A 42 10.91 -2.91 -1.17
N ALA A 43 10.26 -3.20 -0.05
CA ALA A 43 9.45 -2.22 0.63
C ALA A 43 10.30 -1.12 1.29
N ILE A 44 11.51 -1.44 1.75
CA ILE A 44 12.35 -0.58 2.57
C ILE A 44 13.43 0.11 1.72
N ILE A 45 14.30 -0.63 1.06
CA ILE A 45 15.45 -0.08 0.30
C ILE A 45 15.09 0.18 -1.17
N ASN A 46 14.40 -0.75 -1.81
CA ASN A 46 14.11 -0.67 -3.24
C ASN A 46 12.76 -0.03 -3.55
N ARG A 47 12.30 0.92 -2.73
CA ARG A 47 11.00 1.62 -2.86
C ARG A 47 10.77 2.24 -4.24
N LYS A 48 11.83 2.61 -4.95
CA LYS A 48 11.75 3.12 -6.32
C LYS A 48 10.95 2.22 -7.27
N TRP A 49 10.92 0.90 -7.02
CA TRP A 49 10.15 -0.05 -7.80
C TRP A 49 8.68 -0.16 -7.36
N ARG A 50 8.34 0.43 -6.22
CA ARG A 50 6.98 0.48 -5.67
C ARG A 50 6.35 1.86 -5.88
N ARG A 51 6.39 2.36 -7.10
CA ARG A 51 5.97 3.74 -7.46
C ARG A 51 4.54 4.05 -7.04
N HIS A 52 3.62 3.09 -7.13
CA HIS A 52 2.25 3.22 -6.66
C HIS A 52 2.20 3.53 -5.15
N ALA A 53 2.90 2.75 -4.31
CA ALA A 53 2.99 3.01 -2.87
C ALA A 53 3.65 4.36 -2.57
N CYS A 54 4.77 4.67 -3.24
CA CYS A 54 5.43 5.96 -3.12
C CYS A 54 4.54 7.13 -3.53
N THR A 55 3.70 6.95 -4.55
CA THR A 55 2.76 7.99 -4.99
C THR A 55 1.66 8.21 -3.96
N ALA A 56 1.07 7.17 -3.40
CA ALA A 56 0.10 7.25 -2.32
C ALA A 56 0.67 7.99 -1.11
N CYS A 57 1.87 7.61 -0.65
CA CYS A 57 2.57 8.29 0.45
C CYS A 57 2.82 9.79 0.15
N ARG A 58 3.30 10.12 -1.06
CA ARG A 58 3.55 11.52 -1.45
C ARG A 58 2.26 12.34 -1.48
N TRP A 59 1.14 11.75 -1.91
CA TRP A 59 -0.12 12.47 -1.92
C TRP A 59 -0.62 12.76 -0.51
N LEU A 60 -0.56 11.79 0.41
CA LEU A 60 -0.87 12.06 1.82
C LEU A 60 0.06 13.12 2.41
N ASN A 61 1.37 13.00 2.15
CA ASN A 61 2.36 13.99 2.61
C ASN A 61 2.10 15.42 2.09
N ALA A 62 1.49 15.54 0.89
CA ALA A 62 1.21 16.85 0.28
C ALA A 62 -0.09 17.50 0.80
N VAL A 63 -1.06 16.69 1.26
CA VAL A 63 -2.38 17.20 1.67
C VAL A 63 -2.58 17.26 3.18
N LEU A 64 -1.76 16.53 3.96
CA LEU A 64 -1.90 16.46 5.42
C LEU A 64 -0.83 17.30 6.14
N PRO A 65 -1.20 18.07 7.17
CA PRO A 65 -0.23 18.70 8.07
C PRO A 65 0.55 17.66 8.87
N LYS A 66 1.76 18.01 9.35
CA LYS A 66 2.69 17.04 9.99
C LYS A 66 2.24 16.51 11.35
N ASN A 67 1.33 17.19 12.00
CA ASN A 67 0.69 16.72 13.23
C ASN A 67 -0.50 15.78 13.01
N SER A 68 -0.78 15.38 11.77
CA SER A 68 -1.85 14.45 11.40
C SER A 68 -1.58 13.04 11.90
N SER A 69 -2.67 12.33 12.23
CA SER A 69 -2.66 10.91 12.55
C SER A 69 -2.92 10.07 11.30
N ILE A 70 -2.04 9.13 11.01
CA ILE A 70 -2.13 8.27 9.82
C ILE A 70 -2.10 6.80 10.26
N PHE A 71 -3.01 6.00 9.71
CA PHE A 71 -3.09 4.57 9.94
C PHE A 71 -2.94 3.77 8.64
N GLU A 72 -2.21 2.65 8.69
CA GLU A 72 -2.05 1.72 7.58
C GLU A 72 -2.44 0.30 8.02
N PRO A 73 -3.65 -0.21 7.66
CA PRO A 73 -3.97 -1.62 7.81
C PRO A 73 -3.21 -2.46 6.78
N GLY A 74 -2.70 -3.63 7.18
CA GLY A 74 -1.83 -4.45 6.34
C GLY A 74 -0.46 -3.79 6.10
N CYS A 75 0.09 -3.11 7.12
CA CYS A 75 1.30 -2.29 6.98
C CYS A 75 2.59 -3.09 6.75
N GLY A 76 2.57 -4.40 6.98
CA GLY A 76 3.78 -5.23 6.98
C GLY A 76 4.82 -4.69 7.96
N SER A 77 6.02 -4.38 7.48
CA SER A 77 7.09 -3.75 8.29
C SER A 77 6.95 -2.23 8.44
N GLY A 78 5.80 -1.66 8.15
CA GLY A 78 5.57 -0.23 8.29
C GLY A 78 6.43 0.67 7.39
N ALA A 79 7.01 0.16 6.31
CA ALA A 79 7.94 0.90 5.47
C ALA A 79 7.37 2.21 4.89
N ASN A 80 6.06 2.27 4.65
CA ASN A 80 5.39 3.48 4.19
C ASN A 80 5.24 4.50 5.33
N LEU A 81 4.84 4.02 6.51
CA LEU A 81 4.72 4.83 7.72
C LEU A 81 6.08 5.38 8.16
N LEU A 82 7.13 4.56 8.13
CA LEU A 82 8.50 5.00 8.44
C LEU A 82 8.96 6.10 7.46
N TRP A 83 8.63 5.96 6.16
CA TRP A 83 8.92 7.02 5.21
C TRP A 83 8.16 8.31 5.55
N LEU A 84 6.89 8.23 5.94
CA LEU A 84 6.12 9.38 6.40
C LEU A 84 6.71 9.98 7.69
N GLY A 85 7.22 9.14 8.60
CA GLY A 85 7.97 9.60 9.77
C GLY A 85 9.20 10.42 9.38
N GLN A 86 9.96 9.98 8.38
CA GLN A 86 11.08 10.76 7.81
C GLN A 86 10.63 12.08 7.14
N GLN A 87 9.36 12.20 6.76
CA GLN A 87 8.79 13.46 6.29
C GLN A 87 8.27 14.35 7.44
N GLY A 88 8.42 13.95 8.70
CA GLY A 88 8.08 14.73 9.88
C GLY A 88 6.73 14.42 10.52
N PHE A 89 5.99 13.40 10.07
CA PHE A 89 4.77 12.95 10.75
C PHE A 89 5.13 12.27 12.08
N GLN A 90 4.33 12.56 13.14
CA GLN A 90 4.60 12.10 14.50
C GLN A 90 3.60 11.07 15.04
N ARG A 91 2.45 10.91 14.40
CA ARG A 91 1.37 9.99 14.82
C ARG A 91 1.10 8.97 13.73
N LEU A 92 1.86 7.89 13.76
CA LEU A 92 1.88 6.85 12.74
C LEU A 92 1.51 5.50 13.35
N TYR A 93 0.42 4.93 12.86
CA TYR A 93 -0.19 3.71 13.36
C TYR A 93 -0.27 2.66 12.25
N GLY A 94 -0.08 1.40 12.60
CA GLY A 94 -0.22 0.31 11.63
C GLY A 94 -0.66 -1.00 12.26
N SER A 95 -1.30 -1.84 11.48
CA SER A 95 -1.59 -3.22 11.88
C SER A 95 -1.26 -4.21 10.78
N ASP A 96 -0.88 -5.41 11.15
CA ASP A 96 -0.63 -6.53 10.24
C ASP A 96 -0.84 -7.85 10.95
N ILE A 97 -1.13 -8.92 10.19
CA ILE A 97 -1.25 -10.28 10.72
C ILE A 97 0.13 -10.96 10.91
N SER A 98 1.19 -10.40 10.38
CA SER A 98 2.54 -10.95 10.41
C SER A 98 3.33 -10.37 11.59
N VAL A 99 3.44 -11.12 12.68
CA VAL A 99 4.20 -10.71 13.87
C VAL A 99 5.65 -10.37 13.53
N GLY A 100 6.34 -11.22 12.74
CA GLY A 100 7.73 -10.94 12.35
C GLY A 100 7.89 -9.69 11.47
N ALA A 101 6.86 -9.33 10.69
CA ALA A 101 6.88 -8.06 9.94
C ALA A 101 6.73 -6.84 10.88
N LEU A 102 5.86 -6.95 11.89
CA LEU A 102 5.67 -5.90 12.89
C LEU A 102 6.92 -5.69 13.76
N GLU A 103 7.55 -6.78 14.20
CA GLU A 103 8.82 -6.73 14.93
C GLU A 103 9.94 -6.09 14.10
N LEU A 104 10.05 -6.46 12.81
CA LEU A 104 10.97 -5.78 11.89
C LEU A 104 10.67 -4.27 11.82
N GLY A 105 9.39 -3.88 11.74
CA GLY A 105 8.96 -2.49 11.72
C GLY A 105 9.36 -1.72 12.97
N GLN A 106 9.13 -2.30 14.15
CA GLN A 106 9.53 -1.70 15.45
C GLN A 106 11.04 -1.56 15.56
N ASN A 107 11.81 -2.58 15.16
CA ASN A 107 13.27 -2.52 15.15
C ASN A 107 13.81 -1.44 14.20
N LEU A 108 13.18 -1.28 13.02
CA LEU A 108 13.51 -0.22 12.08
C LEU A 108 13.17 1.17 12.64
N ALA A 109 11.99 1.32 13.25
CA ALA A 109 11.58 2.56 13.89
C ALA A 109 12.57 2.98 14.99
N SER A 110 12.96 2.04 15.84
CA SER A 110 13.95 2.26 16.90
C SER A 110 15.32 2.66 16.33
N LEU A 111 15.81 1.92 15.32
CA LEU A 111 17.09 2.23 14.66
C LEU A 111 17.11 3.62 14.01
N LEU A 112 15.99 4.04 13.43
CA LEU A 112 15.85 5.32 12.74
C LEU A 112 15.35 6.45 13.63
N SER A 113 15.09 6.18 14.91
CA SER A 113 14.48 7.12 15.87
C SER A 113 13.20 7.76 15.34
N LEU A 114 12.32 6.94 14.73
CA LEU A 114 11.07 7.38 14.14
C LEU A 114 9.87 6.93 14.99
N PRO A 115 8.81 7.72 15.08
CA PRO A 115 7.57 7.33 15.72
C PRO A 115 6.86 6.27 14.87
N LEU A 116 6.54 5.13 15.46
CA LEU A 116 5.74 4.09 14.84
C LEU A 116 5.10 3.24 15.95
N GLU A 117 3.78 3.18 15.94
CA GLU A 117 3.01 2.29 16.80
C GLU A 117 2.34 1.22 15.92
N VAL A 118 2.66 -0.05 16.15
CA VAL A 118 2.10 -1.15 15.37
C VAL A 118 1.63 -2.29 16.26
N TRP A 119 0.57 -2.99 15.82
CA TRP A 119 -0.01 -4.12 16.54
C TRP A 119 -0.48 -5.22 15.60
N HIS A 120 -0.59 -6.43 16.14
CA HIS A 120 -1.13 -7.58 15.43
C HIS A 120 -2.65 -7.48 15.33
N ASP A 121 -3.18 -7.45 14.09
CA ASP A 121 -4.62 -7.40 13.83
C ASP A 121 -4.93 -7.79 12.37
N ASP A 122 -6.15 -8.26 12.13
CA ASP A 122 -6.67 -8.51 10.78
C ASP A 122 -7.27 -7.23 10.19
N GLY A 123 -6.61 -6.65 9.22
CA GLY A 123 -7.06 -5.42 8.56
C GLY A 123 -8.41 -5.53 7.83
N LEU A 124 -8.96 -6.72 7.56
CA LEU A 124 -10.33 -6.88 7.06
C LEU A 124 -11.36 -6.90 8.18
N ASN A 125 -11.01 -7.43 9.35
CA ASN A 125 -11.87 -7.54 10.52
C ASN A 125 -11.13 -7.06 11.77
N PRO A 126 -10.70 -5.79 11.81
CA PRO A 126 -9.87 -5.29 12.89
C PRO A 126 -10.61 -5.30 14.23
N ALA A 127 -9.91 -5.78 15.27
CA ALA A 127 -10.37 -5.67 16.65
C ALA A 127 -10.17 -4.25 17.18
N HIS A 128 -9.15 -3.54 16.66
CA HIS A 128 -8.82 -2.18 17.07
C HIS A 128 -8.48 -1.29 15.87
N VAL A 129 -9.18 -0.16 15.75
CA VAL A 129 -8.86 0.91 14.78
C VAL A 129 -8.81 2.22 15.54
N PRO A 130 -7.72 3.00 15.45
CA PRO A 130 -7.68 4.33 16.04
C PRO A 130 -8.79 5.22 15.45
N THR A 131 -9.37 6.05 16.27
CA THR A 131 -10.40 7.02 15.85
C THR A 131 -9.79 8.39 15.55
N GLU A 132 -10.57 9.28 14.95
CA GLU A 132 -10.16 10.66 14.65
C GLU A 132 -8.88 10.71 13.79
N LEU A 133 -8.76 9.78 12.84
CA LEU A 133 -7.66 9.75 11.88
C LEU A 133 -7.79 10.88 10.85
N ASP A 134 -6.67 11.48 10.50
CA ASP A 134 -6.58 12.45 9.39
C ASP A 134 -6.27 11.75 8.07
N GLY A 135 -5.59 10.61 8.11
CA GLY A 135 -5.21 9.83 6.94
C GLY A 135 -5.27 8.32 7.14
N ILE A 136 -5.62 7.60 6.07
CA ILE A 136 -5.50 6.15 5.98
C ILE A 136 -4.70 5.82 4.71
N LEU A 137 -3.80 4.85 4.81
CA LEU A 137 -3.02 4.34 3.70
C LEU A 137 -3.31 2.85 3.53
N SER A 138 -3.62 2.39 2.31
CA SER A 138 -3.83 0.98 2.01
C SER A 138 -3.21 0.65 0.66
N VAL A 139 -1.97 0.18 0.65
CA VAL A 139 -1.21 -0.08 -0.57
C VAL A 139 -0.52 -1.43 -0.56
N ASN A 140 -0.52 -2.11 -1.70
CA ASN A 140 0.03 -3.45 -1.91
C ASN A 140 -0.58 -4.54 -1.00
N TRP A 141 -1.81 -4.41 -0.64
CA TRP A 141 -2.44 -5.29 0.34
C TRP A 141 -3.82 -5.80 -0.08
N LEU A 142 -4.83 -4.93 -0.16
CA LEU A 142 -6.25 -5.30 -0.27
C LEU A 142 -6.55 -6.24 -1.46
N TYR A 143 -5.92 -6.03 -2.60
CA TYR A 143 -6.16 -6.84 -3.79
C TYR A 143 -5.46 -8.20 -3.80
N HIS A 144 -4.68 -8.52 -2.76
CA HIS A 144 -4.13 -9.85 -2.54
C HIS A 144 -5.01 -10.75 -1.68
N ILE A 145 -6.05 -10.21 -1.05
CA ILE A 145 -6.85 -10.94 -0.08
C ILE A 145 -8.09 -11.54 -0.76
N PRO A 146 -8.22 -12.88 -0.78
CA PRO A 146 -9.40 -13.52 -1.36
C PRO A 146 -10.69 -13.05 -0.68
N GLY A 147 -11.70 -12.72 -1.49
CA GLY A 147 -12.99 -12.25 -0.99
C GLY A 147 -13.01 -10.80 -0.50
N ALA A 148 -11.88 -10.09 -0.53
CA ALA A 148 -11.85 -8.68 -0.16
C ALA A 148 -12.72 -7.82 -1.09
N SER A 149 -13.37 -6.81 -0.51
CA SER A 149 -14.21 -5.84 -1.21
C SER A 149 -13.79 -4.43 -0.84
N LEU A 150 -13.57 -3.57 -1.82
CA LEU A 150 -13.27 -2.17 -1.59
C LEU A 150 -14.43 -1.47 -0.84
N GLY A 151 -15.69 -1.81 -1.16
CA GLY A 151 -16.85 -1.23 -0.50
C GLY A 151 -16.89 -1.58 1.00
N ALA A 152 -16.70 -2.86 1.36
CA ALA A 152 -16.65 -3.28 2.74
C ALA A 152 -15.47 -2.63 3.49
N PHE A 153 -14.29 -2.52 2.84
CA PHE A 153 -13.14 -1.83 3.39
C PHE A 153 -13.44 -0.36 3.66
N LEU A 154 -13.96 0.39 2.70
CA LEU A 154 -14.30 1.80 2.86
C LEU A 154 -15.36 2.01 3.94
N ALA A 155 -16.43 1.20 3.97
CA ALA A 155 -17.48 1.28 4.99
C ALA A 155 -16.91 1.08 6.40
N ARG A 156 -16.00 0.13 6.59
CA ARG A 156 -15.38 -0.16 7.88
C ARG A 156 -14.51 1.00 8.37
N TYR A 157 -13.66 1.54 7.50
CA TYR A 157 -12.68 2.55 7.89
C TYR A 157 -13.21 3.99 7.84
N ARG A 158 -14.40 4.21 7.24
CA ARG A 158 -15.02 5.53 7.20
C ARG A 158 -15.19 6.15 8.57
N CYS A 159 -15.71 5.39 9.54
CA CYS A 159 -15.97 5.92 10.88
C CYS A 159 -14.71 6.31 11.65
N ALA A 160 -13.58 5.70 11.33
CA ALA A 160 -12.29 6.00 11.96
C ALA A 160 -11.63 7.27 11.38
N LEU A 161 -11.95 7.63 10.15
CA LEU A 161 -11.39 8.79 9.45
C LEU A 161 -12.27 10.01 9.71
N LYS A 162 -11.68 11.16 10.01
CA LYS A 162 -12.42 12.44 10.13
C LYS A 162 -13.15 12.81 8.84
N ILE A 163 -14.26 13.53 8.94
CA ILE A 163 -14.86 14.20 7.78
C ILE A 163 -13.82 15.16 7.20
N GLY A 164 -13.61 15.10 5.88
CA GLY A 164 -12.54 15.83 5.21
C GLY A 164 -11.18 15.15 5.24
N GLY A 165 -11.00 14.07 6.00
CA GLY A 165 -9.79 13.24 6.03
C GLY A 165 -9.58 12.48 4.72
N TYR A 166 -8.37 11.95 4.52
CA TYR A 166 -7.95 11.36 3.26
C TYR A 166 -7.61 9.87 3.39
N LEU A 167 -7.99 9.10 2.38
CA LEU A 167 -7.59 7.72 2.22
C LEU A 167 -6.84 7.56 0.89
N ALA A 168 -5.60 7.10 0.95
CA ALA A 168 -4.82 6.78 -0.24
C ALA A 168 -4.70 5.26 -0.40
N CYS A 169 -5.06 4.75 -1.57
CA CYS A 169 -4.99 3.32 -1.87
C CYS A 169 -4.50 3.06 -3.29
N ASP A 170 -4.01 1.85 -3.53
CA ASP A 170 -3.75 1.37 -4.88
C ASP A 170 -4.64 0.17 -5.22
N MET A 171 -4.81 -0.05 -6.53
CA MET A 171 -5.62 -1.15 -7.05
C MET A 171 -5.00 -1.72 -8.32
N VAL A 172 -5.10 -3.03 -8.51
CA VAL A 172 -4.83 -3.68 -9.79
C VAL A 172 -6.02 -3.39 -10.72
N THR A 173 -5.74 -2.94 -11.94
CA THR A 173 -6.79 -2.61 -12.91
C THR A 173 -7.33 -3.86 -13.58
N ARG A 174 -8.54 -3.80 -14.15
CA ARG A 174 -9.13 -4.89 -14.95
C ARG A 174 -8.38 -5.17 -16.25
N HIS A 175 -7.41 -4.34 -16.62
CA HIS A 175 -6.47 -4.68 -17.69
C HIS A 175 -5.78 -6.02 -17.45
N TYR A 176 -5.58 -6.38 -16.17
CA TYR A 176 -5.02 -7.66 -15.76
C TYR A 176 -5.81 -8.87 -16.32
N ASP A 177 -7.13 -8.78 -16.33
CA ASP A 177 -8.02 -9.86 -16.82
C ASP A 177 -7.92 -10.08 -18.34
N ARG A 178 -7.45 -9.07 -19.09
CA ARG A 178 -7.30 -9.09 -20.53
C ARG A 178 -5.97 -9.70 -21.00
N VAL A 179 -5.05 -9.96 -20.09
CA VAL A 179 -3.73 -10.52 -20.44
C VAL A 179 -3.77 -12.03 -20.30
N PRO A 180 -3.53 -12.79 -21.38
CA PRO A 180 -3.51 -14.25 -21.34
C PRO A 180 -2.56 -14.79 -20.27
N GLY A 181 -2.98 -15.81 -19.55
CA GLY A 181 -2.20 -16.45 -18.50
C GLY A 181 -2.21 -15.76 -17.12
N ASN A 182 -2.87 -14.61 -16.99
CA ASN A 182 -3.04 -13.94 -15.70
C ASN A 182 -4.11 -14.57 -14.79
N THR A 183 -4.85 -15.55 -15.29
CA THR A 183 -5.82 -16.35 -14.51
C THR A 183 -5.10 -17.11 -13.37
N TRP A 184 -3.84 -17.45 -13.59
CA TRP A 184 -3.06 -18.29 -12.71
C TRP A 184 -2.01 -17.48 -11.94
N HIS A 185 -1.62 -18.01 -10.78
CA HIS A 185 -0.54 -17.45 -9.97
C HIS A 185 0.76 -17.35 -10.78
N THR A 186 1.46 -16.21 -10.68
CA THR A 186 2.65 -15.93 -11.52
C THR A 186 3.75 -16.97 -11.40
N LYS A 187 3.91 -17.61 -10.23
CA LYS A 187 4.91 -18.64 -9.98
C LYS A 187 4.56 -20.00 -10.58
N ASP A 188 3.31 -20.23 -10.95
CA ASP A 188 2.80 -21.53 -11.37
C ASP A 188 2.64 -21.68 -12.89
N LYS A 189 3.08 -20.69 -13.65
CA LYS A 189 2.93 -20.62 -15.12
C LYS A 189 3.47 -21.86 -15.86
N ASN A 190 4.51 -22.49 -15.30
CA ASN A 190 5.15 -23.68 -15.90
C ASN A 190 4.57 -25.02 -15.38
N LEU A 191 3.60 -24.98 -14.47
CA LEU A 191 2.94 -26.17 -13.98
C LEU A 191 1.79 -26.60 -14.91
N PRO A 192 1.39 -27.89 -14.94
CA PRO A 192 0.14 -28.32 -15.55
C PRO A 192 -1.05 -27.55 -14.96
N GLU A 193 -2.07 -27.30 -15.78
CA GLU A 193 -3.18 -26.41 -15.42
C GLU A 193 -3.89 -26.83 -14.12
N GLU A 194 -4.09 -28.12 -13.92
CA GLU A 194 -4.72 -28.71 -12.73
C GLU A 194 -3.93 -28.52 -11.43
N LYS A 195 -2.65 -28.10 -11.54
CA LYS A 195 -1.76 -27.83 -10.39
C LYS A 195 -1.53 -26.32 -10.16
N ARG A 196 -2.11 -25.48 -11.01
CA ARG A 196 -1.94 -24.01 -10.91
C ARG A 196 -2.89 -23.43 -9.88
N ARG A 197 -2.35 -22.61 -9.01
CA ARG A 197 -3.16 -21.80 -8.08
C ARG A 197 -3.82 -20.63 -8.84
N PRO A 198 -4.97 -20.14 -8.36
CA PRO A 198 -5.54 -18.89 -8.86
C PRO A 198 -4.58 -17.72 -8.74
N SER A 199 -4.79 -16.67 -9.53
CA SER A 199 -3.99 -15.44 -9.46
C SER A 199 -3.93 -14.86 -8.05
N GLU A 200 -2.76 -14.38 -7.66
CA GLU A 200 -2.52 -13.64 -6.42
C GLU A 200 -3.22 -12.27 -6.36
N TYR A 201 -3.74 -11.78 -7.47
CA TYR A 201 -4.49 -10.51 -7.54
C TYR A 201 -5.98 -10.81 -7.61
N THR A 202 -6.64 -10.87 -6.46
CA THR A 202 -8.02 -11.33 -6.33
C THR A 202 -9.04 -10.22 -6.52
N LEU A 203 -8.71 -8.97 -6.18
CA LEU A 203 -9.56 -7.80 -6.38
C LEU A 203 -8.97 -6.89 -7.47
N ARG A 204 -9.75 -6.64 -8.51
CA ARG A 204 -9.37 -5.80 -9.66
C ARG A 204 -10.51 -4.86 -9.99
N LEU A 205 -10.22 -3.56 -10.05
CA LEU A 205 -11.22 -2.52 -10.33
C LEU A 205 -10.64 -1.44 -11.24
N ASP A 206 -11.45 -0.97 -12.17
CA ASP A 206 -11.13 0.20 -12.98
C ASP A 206 -11.66 1.49 -12.33
N GLU A 207 -11.19 2.65 -12.79
CA GLU A 207 -11.52 3.94 -12.20
C GLU A 207 -13.03 4.23 -12.08
N PRO A 208 -13.90 3.94 -13.07
CA PRO A 208 -15.34 4.15 -12.91
C PRO A 208 -15.95 3.34 -11.76
N GLU A 209 -15.50 2.10 -11.57
CA GLU A 209 -15.93 1.24 -10.46
C GLU A 209 -15.48 1.80 -9.11
N ILE A 210 -14.21 2.24 -9.03
CA ILE A 210 -13.66 2.88 -7.81
C ILE A 210 -14.47 4.12 -7.45
N ARG A 211 -14.76 5.00 -8.43
CA ARG A 211 -15.57 6.21 -8.19
C ARG A 211 -16.96 5.89 -7.70
N CYS A 212 -17.62 4.90 -8.29
CA CYS A 212 -18.94 4.44 -7.88
C CYS A 212 -18.93 3.89 -6.45
N VAL A 213 -17.97 3.00 -6.14
CA VAL A 213 -17.85 2.40 -4.80
C VAL A 213 -17.47 3.45 -3.76
N ALA A 214 -16.56 4.37 -4.06
CA ALA A 214 -16.18 5.47 -3.18
C ALA A 214 -17.37 6.35 -2.85
N CYS A 215 -18.13 6.82 -3.86
CA CYS A 215 -19.31 7.67 -3.67
C CYS A 215 -20.36 7.00 -2.77
N ARG A 216 -20.67 5.72 -3.02
CA ARG A 216 -21.64 4.96 -2.20
C ARG A 216 -21.21 4.79 -0.74
N ASN A 217 -19.94 4.97 -0.44
CA ASN A 217 -19.39 4.85 0.91
C ASN A 217 -19.00 6.19 1.54
N GLY A 218 -19.48 7.32 0.99
CA GLY A 218 -19.24 8.66 1.55
C GLY A 218 -17.84 9.21 1.26
N PHE A 219 -17.23 8.79 0.13
CA PHE A 219 -15.94 9.30 -0.32
C PHE A 219 -16.00 9.90 -1.72
N ALA A 220 -15.24 10.96 -1.93
CA ALA A 220 -14.96 11.51 -3.28
C ALA A 220 -13.54 11.15 -3.72
N VAL A 221 -13.37 10.70 -4.97
CA VAL A 221 -12.04 10.53 -5.59
C VAL A 221 -11.52 11.90 -5.99
N VAL A 222 -10.52 12.41 -5.26
CA VAL A 222 -9.95 13.75 -5.52
C VAL A 222 -8.71 13.69 -6.40
N LYS A 223 -8.04 12.55 -6.49
CA LYS A 223 -6.89 12.35 -7.35
C LYS A 223 -6.76 10.89 -7.77
N SER A 224 -6.36 10.64 -9.01
CA SER A 224 -6.05 9.31 -9.53
C SER A 224 -4.86 9.35 -10.49
N THR A 225 -4.15 8.24 -10.60
CA THR A 225 -3.13 8.02 -11.65
C THR A 225 -3.00 6.54 -11.94
N CYS A 226 -2.72 6.19 -13.19
CA CYS A 226 -2.54 4.80 -13.62
C CYS A 226 -1.11 4.58 -14.12
N PHE A 227 -0.48 3.52 -13.65
CA PHE A 227 0.85 3.05 -14.08
C PHE A 227 0.67 2.00 -15.18
N THR A 228 0.45 2.45 -16.41
CA THR A 228 0.08 1.62 -17.56
C THR A 228 1.17 0.61 -17.95
N PHE A 229 2.43 0.91 -17.66
CA PHE A 229 3.56 0.03 -17.97
C PHE A 229 3.99 -0.87 -16.80
N SER A 230 3.35 -0.75 -15.63
CA SER A 230 3.59 -1.68 -14.51
C SER A 230 3.02 -3.07 -14.84
N ARG A 231 3.58 -4.10 -14.22
CA ARG A 231 3.11 -5.49 -14.32
C ARG A 231 2.90 -6.06 -12.92
N PRO A 232 1.67 -6.24 -12.46
CA PRO A 232 0.40 -5.88 -13.12
C PRO A 232 0.21 -4.37 -13.28
N GLN A 233 -0.67 -3.95 -14.19
CA GLN A 233 -1.07 -2.56 -14.30
C GLN A 233 -1.79 -2.13 -13.02
N ARG A 234 -1.37 -1.00 -12.44
CA ARG A 234 -1.89 -0.50 -11.16
C ARG A 234 -2.31 0.95 -11.28
N ALA A 235 -3.34 1.30 -10.53
CA ALA A 235 -3.77 2.67 -10.34
C ALA A 235 -3.74 3.05 -8.86
N VAL A 236 -3.49 4.31 -8.58
CA VAL A 236 -3.49 4.90 -7.23
C VAL A 236 -4.60 5.93 -7.16
N TYR A 237 -5.28 5.95 -6.04
CA TYR A 237 -6.40 6.84 -5.76
C TYR A 237 -6.18 7.56 -4.44
N LEU A 238 -6.48 8.86 -4.41
CA LEU A 238 -6.65 9.64 -3.21
C LEU A 238 -8.14 9.94 -3.05
N LEU A 239 -8.72 9.41 -1.99
CA LEU A 239 -10.12 9.60 -1.65
C LEU A 239 -10.19 10.61 -0.51
N ARG A 240 -11.26 11.42 -0.47
CA ARG A 240 -11.57 12.31 0.64
C ARG A 240 -12.90 11.90 1.24
N ARG A 241 -12.98 11.72 2.56
CA ARG A 241 -14.26 11.51 3.25
C ARG A 241 -15.10 12.77 3.16
N VAL A 242 -16.36 12.65 2.68
CA VAL A 242 -17.30 13.76 2.51
C VAL A 242 -18.50 13.68 3.43
N GLU A 243 -18.76 12.48 3.98
CA GLU A 243 -19.87 12.19 4.93
C GLU A 243 -19.39 11.35 6.12
#